data_4a06265a0bfe41c0430350f9cc7dc20b
#
_entry.id   4a06265a0bfe41c0430350f9cc7dc20b
#
_cell.length_a   1.000
_cell.length_b   1.000
_cell.length_c   1.000
_cell.angle_alpha   90.00
_cell.angle_beta   90.00
_cell.angle_gamma   90.00
#
_symmetry.space_group_name_H-M   'P 1'
#
loop_
_entity.id
_entity.type
_entity.pdbx_description
1 polymer ?
#
loop_
_entity_poly.entity_id
_entity_poly.type
_entity_poly.pdbx_seq_one_letter_code
_entity_poly.pdbx_strand_id
1 'polypeptide(L)' 'RVELQPAAKGKNKDRVQRSYFLDRDIDKALRRMALEEEKSLTEVVNCALRKGLEKYL' A
#
# COMPACT_ATOMS: atom_id res chain seq x y z
N ARG A 1 -3.03 3.05 -13.61
CA ARG A 1 -3.13 3.72 -12.33
C ARG A 1 -3.73 2.81 -11.27
N VAL A 2 -3.16 2.85 -10.10
CA VAL A 2 -3.64 2.06 -8.99
C VAL A 2 -4.09 3.00 -7.89
N GLU A 3 -5.28 2.76 -7.40
CA GLU A 3 -5.80 3.52 -6.28
C GLU A 3 -5.50 2.79 -4.99
N LEU A 4 -4.90 3.49 -4.05
CA LEU A 4 -4.58 2.92 -2.75
C LEU A 4 -5.68 3.29 -1.78
N GLN A 5 -6.63 2.40 -1.65
CA GLN A 5 -7.80 2.68 -0.83
C GLN A 5 -7.71 1.98 0.52
N PRO A 6 -8.21 2.62 1.56
CA PRO A 6 -8.23 1.99 2.86
C PRO A 6 -9.22 0.84 2.87
N ALA A 7 -8.89 -0.16 3.66
CA ALA A 7 -9.74 -1.34 3.74
C ALA A 7 -11.05 -1.02 4.45
N ALA A 8 -11.00 -0.14 5.43
CA ALA A 8 -12.19 0.22 6.20
C ALA A 8 -12.52 1.69 5.96
N LYS A 9 -13.71 1.93 5.48
CA LYS A 9 -14.12 3.29 5.18
C LYS A 9 -14.31 4.08 6.45
N GLY A 10 -13.72 5.26 6.46
CA GLY A 10 -13.92 6.19 7.54
C GLY A 10 -13.47 5.75 8.90
N LYS A 11 -12.79 4.64 8.99
CA LYS A 11 -12.34 4.12 10.26
C LYS A 11 -10.88 4.38 10.54
N ASN A 12 -10.13 4.70 9.52
CA ASN A 12 -8.68 4.85 9.66
C ASN A 12 -8.31 6.31 9.82
N LYS A 13 -8.38 6.78 11.06
CA LYS A 13 -8.05 8.17 11.33
C LYS A 13 -6.62 8.50 11.00
N ASP A 14 -5.75 7.51 11.11
CA ASP A 14 -4.32 7.71 10.86
C ASP A 14 -3.92 7.43 9.43
N ARG A 15 -4.90 7.22 8.57
CA ARG A 15 -4.63 6.95 7.16
C ARG A 15 -5.36 7.93 6.29
N VAL A 16 -4.72 8.29 5.18
CA VAL A 16 -5.32 9.17 4.19
C VAL A 16 -5.37 8.43 2.87
N GLN A 17 -6.35 8.77 2.07
CA GLN A 17 -6.49 8.15 0.77
C GLN A 17 -5.73 8.95 -0.26
N ARG A 18 -4.91 8.25 -1.04
CA ARG A 18 -4.14 8.85 -2.12
C ARG A 18 -4.17 7.95 -3.32
N SER A 19 -4.09 8.54 -4.48
CA SER A 19 -4.03 7.79 -5.74
C SER A 19 -2.76 8.19 -6.46
N TYR A 20 -2.02 7.18 -6.89
CA TYR A 20 -0.78 7.39 -7.62
C TYR A 20 -0.69 6.43 -8.79
N PHE A 21 0.09 6.83 -9.77
CA PHE A 21 0.45 5.90 -10.83
C PHE A 21 1.61 5.06 -10.34
N LEU A 22 1.49 3.75 -10.51
CA LEU A 22 2.55 2.83 -10.13
C LEU A 22 3.16 2.19 -11.36
N ASP A 23 4.44 1.93 -11.28
CA ASP A 23 5.09 1.15 -12.33
C ASP A 23 4.49 -0.24 -12.34
N ARG A 24 4.43 -0.84 -13.51
CA ARG A 24 3.78 -2.15 -13.65
C ARG A 24 4.43 -3.22 -12.81
N ASP A 25 5.74 -3.23 -12.77
CA ASP A 25 6.45 -4.25 -11.99
C ASP A 25 6.21 -4.05 -10.50
N ILE A 26 6.10 -2.80 -10.06
CA ILE A 26 5.79 -2.51 -8.67
C ILE A 26 4.38 -3.00 -8.33
N ASP A 27 3.44 -2.72 -9.22
CA ASP A 27 2.06 -3.15 -9.01
C ASP A 27 1.97 -4.67 -8.87
N LYS A 28 2.64 -5.39 -9.77
CA LYS A 28 2.65 -6.84 -9.71
C LYS A 28 3.28 -7.35 -8.42
N ALA A 29 4.39 -6.75 -8.03
CA ALA A 29 5.09 -7.18 -6.83
C ALA A 29 4.23 -6.98 -5.59
N LEU A 30 3.51 -5.87 -5.53
CA LEU A 30 2.64 -5.59 -4.39
C LEU A 30 1.51 -6.60 -4.28
N ARG A 31 0.91 -6.95 -5.41
CA ARG A 31 -0.17 -7.93 -5.40
C ARG A 31 0.32 -9.29 -4.98
N ARG A 32 1.48 -9.66 -5.47
CA ARG A 32 2.08 -10.93 -5.12
C ARG A 32 2.41 -10.99 -3.64
N MET A 33 2.96 -9.91 -3.13
CA MET A 33 3.30 -9.84 -1.72
C MET A 33 2.06 -9.94 -0.84
N ALA A 34 1.01 -9.24 -1.24
CA ALA A 34 -0.24 -9.27 -0.49
C ALA A 34 -0.79 -10.69 -0.43
N LEU A 35 -0.71 -11.40 -1.53
CA LEU A 35 -1.21 -12.75 -1.62
C LEU A 35 -0.39 -13.69 -0.76
N GLU A 36 0.93 -13.59 -0.84
CA GLU A 36 1.80 -14.48 -0.10
C GLU A 36 1.75 -14.25 1.40
N GLU A 37 1.56 -13.01 1.81
CA GLU A 37 1.51 -12.68 3.22
C GLU A 37 0.10 -12.63 3.77
N GLU A 38 -0.88 -12.86 2.91
CA GLU A 38 -2.29 -12.86 3.31
C GLU A 38 -2.69 -11.55 4.00
N LYS A 39 -2.26 -10.45 3.41
CA LYS A 39 -2.56 -9.13 3.93
C LYS A 39 -3.32 -8.33 2.89
N SER A 40 -3.96 -7.29 3.34
CA SER A 40 -4.62 -6.39 2.40
C SER A 40 -3.57 -5.61 1.63
N LEU A 41 -3.95 -5.15 0.45
CA LEU A 41 -3.04 -4.38 -0.38
C LEU A 41 -2.61 -3.10 0.33
N THR A 42 -3.52 -2.49 1.07
CA THR A 42 -3.21 -1.28 1.83
C THR A 42 -2.10 -1.53 2.84
N GLU A 43 -2.19 -2.65 3.56
CA GLU A 43 -1.17 -2.97 4.54
C GLU A 43 0.18 -3.25 3.91
N VAL A 44 0.16 -3.98 2.81
CA VAL A 44 1.40 -4.30 2.09
C VAL A 44 2.07 -3.04 1.59
N VAL A 45 1.28 -2.15 1.01
CA VAL A 45 1.81 -0.89 0.49
C VAL A 45 2.42 -0.06 1.61
N ASN A 46 1.71 0.06 2.72
CA ASN A 46 2.23 0.84 3.85
C ASN A 46 3.51 0.25 4.39
N CYS A 47 3.56 -1.06 4.51
CA CYS A 47 4.76 -1.72 5.00
C CYS A 47 5.96 -1.49 4.08
N ALA A 48 5.73 -1.64 2.79
CA ALA A 48 6.80 -1.44 1.82
C ALA A 48 7.28 0.00 1.80
N LEU A 49 6.35 0.95 1.91
CA LEU A 49 6.71 2.35 1.90
C LEU A 49 7.46 2.74 3.18
N ARG A 50 7.08 2.17 4.30
CA ARG A 50 7.80 2.45 5.54
C ARG A 50 9.27 2.07 5.42
N LYS A 51 9.53 0.93 4.83
CA LYS A 51 10.91 0.50 4.64
C LYS A 51 11.66 1.43 3.71
N GLY A 52 11.01 1.85 2.64
CA GLY A 52 11.66 2.73 1.68
C GLY A 52 11.84 4.14 2.19
N LEU A 53 10.98 4.57 3.10
CA LEU A 53 10.99 5.94 3.60
C LEU A 53 11.56 6.06 5.01
N GLU A 54 12.22 5.02 5.45
CA GLU A 54 12.67 4.91 6.83
C GLU A 54 13.42 6.14 7.33
N LYS A 55 14.31 6.65 6.51
CA LYS A 55 15.09 7.80 6.94
C LYS A 55 14.30 9.11 6.96
N TYR A 56 13.10 9.09 6.44
CA TYR A 56 12.26 10.28 6.45
C TYR A 56 11.18 10.20 7.54
N LEU A 57 11.04 9.05 8.11
CA LEU A 57 10.11 8.87 9.19
C LEU A 57 10.76 9.21 10.52
#